data_b6dff05f9b3629ef5e1ce04c660073ed
#
_entry.id   b6dff05f9b3629ef5e1ce04c660073ed
#
_cell.length_a   1.000
_cell.length_b   1.000
_cell.length_c   1.000
_cell.angle_alpha   90.00
_cell.angle_beta   90.00
_cell.angle_gamma   90.00
#
_symmetry.space_group_name_H-M   'P 1'
#
loop_
_entity.id
_entity.type
_entity.pdbx_description
1 polymer ?
#
loop_
_entity_poly.entity_id
_entity_poly.type
_entity_poly.pdbx_seq_one_letter_code
_entity_poly.pdbx_strand_id
1 'polypeptide(L)'
;MRKGINTQATLSMRGSGYYSERTAGARDVINNAGSMIKAAIEEIPKDKILRIADFGAADGGTSNQMWNNLISECRSAGDDRQIEMLYTDLPSNDFSSLFRIMQGMQGNSKFALQKNHRNVFVHGCGTGFHQQLLADSSLHLGFSATAMHYVSSKPMEIPTHLHAACSDKTSKAAFAKQAAIDWENILLSRAAELVPGGR
;
A
#
# COMPACT_ATOMS: atom_id res chain seq x y z
N MET A 1 21.84 -37.30 -4.59
CA MET A 1 20.84 -36.49 -3.84
C MET A 1 20.86 -35.07 -4.40
N ARG A 2 19.88 -34.70 -5.24
CA ARG A 2 19.73 -33.31 -5.71
C ARG A 2 18.96 -32.56 -4.63
N LYS A 3 19.60 -31.59 -3.97
CA LYS A 3 18.95 -30.62 -3.08
C LYS A 3 17.92 -29.85 -3.94
N GLY A 4 16.65 -29.99 -3.61
CA GLY A 4 15.61 -29.20 -4.21
C GLY A 4 15.88 -27.72 -3.96
N ILE A 5 15.99 -26.94 -5.03
CA ILE A 5 16.03 -25.48 -4.99
C ILE A 5 14.62 -25.07 -4.57
N ASN A 6 14.50 -24.59 -3.34
CA ASN A 6 13.25 -24.00 -2.86
C ASN A 6 13.11 -22.62 -3.51
N THR A 7 12.64 -22.60 -4.75
CA THR A 7 12.26 -21.37 -5.42
C THR A 7 10.88 -20.97 -4.92
N GLN A 8 10.82 -20.35 -3.77
CA GLN A 8 9.67 -19.52 -3.41
C GLN A 8 9.64 -18.39 -4.44
N ALA A 9 8.85 -18.56 -5.49
CA ALA A 9 8.62 -17.52 -6.46
C ALA A 9 7.92 -16.37 -5.74
N THR A 10 8.68 -15.34 -5.40
CA THR A 10 8.11 -14.11 -4.86
C THR A 10 7.31 -13.47 -5.99
N LEU A 11 5.98 -13.55 -5.90
CA LEU A 11 5.11 -12.84 -6.82
C LEU A 11 5.36 -11.34 -6.66
N SER A 12 5.95 -10.72 -7.66
CA SER A 12 6.02 -9.27 -7.77
C SER A 12 5.11 -8.80 -8.90
N MET A 13 4.54 -7.61 -8.76
CA MET A 13 3.79 -6.99 -9.83
C MET A 13 4.71 -6.67 -11.01
N ARG A 14 4.18 -6.77 -12.24
CA ARG A 14 4.93 -6.40 -13.43
C ARG A 14 5.25 -4.92 -13.39
N GLY A 15 6.54 -4.58 -13.47
CA GLY A 15 7.06 -3.21 -13.43
C GLY A 15 6.70 -2.36 -14.63
N SER A 16 7.37 -1.20 -14.77
CA SER A 16 7.23 -0.24 -15.87
C SER A 16 5.86 0.43 -15.99
N GLY A 17 5.13 0.62 -14.86
CA GLY A 17 3.80 1.25 -14.86
C GLY A 17 2.66 0.34 -15.35
N TYR A 18 2.96 -0.91 -15.66
CA TYR A 18 1.98 -1.85 -16.21
C TYR A 18 0.75 -2.02 -15.30
N TYR A 19 0.97 -2.05 -13.98
CA TYR A 19 -0.12 -2.26 -13.04
C TYR A 19 -1.12 -1.11 -13.08
N SER A 20 -0.67 0.12 -12.89
CA SER A 20 -1.53 1.31 -12.86
C SER A 20 -2.24 1.57 -14.19
N GLU A 21 -1.65 1.18 -15.33
CA GLU A 21 -2.26 1.31 -16.65
C GLU A 21 -3.41 0.31 -16.89
N ARG A 22 -3.40 -0.84 -16.21
CA ARG A 22 -4.32 -1.96 -16.46
C ARG A 22 -5.38 -2.16 -15.37
N THR A 23 -5.32 -1.42 -14.27
CA THR A 23 -6.20 -1.58 -13.11
C THR A 23 -7.21 -0.44 -12.93
N ALA A 24 -7.95 -0.11 -13.98
CA ALA A 24 -8.96 0.95 -13.94
C ALA A 24 -10.00 0.72 -12.82
N GLY A 25 -10.50 -0.52 -12.66
CA GLY A 25 -11.46 -0.84 -11.61
C GLY A 25 -10.90 -0.64 -10.19
N ALA A 26 -9.64 -0.98 -9.95
CA ALA A 26 -8.98 -0.71 -8.65
C ALA A 26 -8.85 0.80 -8.41
N ARG A 27 -8.51 1.57 -9.45
CA ARG A 27 -8.44 3.04 -9.37
C ARG A 27 -9.77 3.66 -8.99
N ASP A 28 -10.88 3.20 -9.57
CA ASP A 28 -12.21 3.71 -9.28
C ASP A 28 -12.60 3.44 -7.82
N VAL A 29 -12.34 2.23 -7.31
CA VAL A 29 -12.56 1.88 -5.91
C VAL A 29 -11.72 2.76 -4.97
N ILE A 30 -10.45 2.97 -5.30
CA ILE A 30 -9.54 3.81 -4.52
C ILE A 30 -10.00 5.27 -4.52
N ASN A 31 -10.37 5.82 -5.67
CA ASN A 31 -10.87 7.20 -5.77
C ASN A 31 -12.14 7.41 -4.93
N ASN A 32 -13.03 6.42 -4.86
CA ASN A 32 -14.24 6.48 -4.03
C ASN A 32 -13.96 6.52 -2.52
N ALA A 33 -12.78 6.08 -2.08
CA ALA A 33 -12.38 6.16 -0.67
C ALA A 33 -11.91 7.57 -0.25
N GLY A 34 -11.73 8.51 -1.17
CA GLY A 34 -11.14 9.82 -0.91
C GLY A 34 -11.84 10.60 0.20
N SER A 35 -13.18 10.64 0.21
CA SER A 35 -13.95 11.35 1.25
C SER A 35 -13.77 10.74 2.64
N MET A 36 -13.69 9.42 2.75
CA MET A 36 -13.46 8.72 4.01
C MET A 36 -12.04 9.01 4.53
N ILE A 37 -11.05 8.99 3.66
CA ILE A 37 -9.66 9.28 4.02
C ILE A 37 -9.52 10.76 4.45
N LYS A 38 -10.22 11.68 3.77
CA LYS A 38 -10.25 13.09 4.15
C LYS A 38 -10.79 13.27 5.58
N ALA A 39 -11.93 12.66 5.88
CA ALA A 39 -12.50 12.70 7.22
C ALA A 39 -11.52 12.15 8.27
N ALA A 40 -10.82 11.06 7.97
CA ALA A 40 -9.79 10.53 8.85
C ALA A 40 -8.63 11.53 9.07
N ILE A 41 -8.16 12.21 8.02
CA ILE A 41 -7.09 13.23 8.13
C ILE A 41 -7.52 14.43 8.98
N GLU A 42 -8.79 14.81 8.94
CA GLU A 42 -9.32 15.91 9.75
C GLU A 42 -9.30 15.60 11.25
N GLU A 43 -9.43 14.32 11.63
CA GLU A 43 -9.41 13.83 13.02
C GLU A 43 -7.99 13.54 13.55
N ILE A 44 -7.00 13.40 12.68
CA ILE A 44 -5.61 13.10 13.07
C ILE A 44 -4.99 14.31 13.80
N PRO A 45 -4.13 14.08 14.82
CA PRO A 45 -3.37 15.15 15.50
C PRO A 45 -2.67 16.09 14.51
N LYS A 46 -2.72 17.39 14.78
CA LYS A 46 -2.18 18.42 13.88
C LYS A 46 -0.68 18.66 14.13
N ASP A 47 0.10 17.58 14.00
CA ASP A 47 1.55 17.64 14.08
C ASP A 47 2.15 18.42 12.88
N LYS A 48 3.38 18.89 13.02
CA LYS A 48 4.07 19.62 11.95
C LYS A 48 4.23 18.81 10.67
N ILE A 49 4.34 17.48 10.78
CA ILE A 49 4.49 16.54 9.68
C ILE A 49 3.31 15.57 9.72
N LEU A 50 2.64 15.41 8.60
CA LEU A 50 1.65 14.36 8.37
C LEU A 50 2.35 13.20 7.65
N ARG A 51 2.55 12.09 8.35
CA ARG A 51 3.15 10.89 7.77
C ARG A 51 2.07 9.89 7.37
N ILE A 52 2.05 9.55 6.09
CA ILE A 52 1.08 8.66 5.45
C ILE A 52 1.83 7.46 4.88
N ALA A 53 1.30 6.25 5.06
CA ALA A 53 1.82 5.06 4.39
C ALA A 53 0.76 4.43 3.49
N ASP A 54 1.17 4.07 2.25
CA ASP A 54 0.38 3.31 1.28
C ASP A 54 0.98 1.90 1.18
N PHE A 55 0.29 0.93 1.77
CA PHE A 55 0.77 -0.45 1.93
C PHE A 55 0.35 -1.32 0.75
N GLY A 56 1.33 -1.93 0.07
CA GLY A 56 1.10 -2.75 -1.12
C GLY A 56 0.80 -1.89 -2.34
N ALA A 57 1.56 -0.81 -2.50
CA ALA A 57 1.32 0.26 -3.46
C ALA A 57 1.69 -0.07 -4.91
N ALA A 58 2.41 -1.14 -5.18
CA ALA A 58 2.99 -1.48 -6.47
C ALA A 58 3.80 -0.30 -7.05
N ASP A 59 3.42 0.23 -8.21
CA ASP A 59 4.04 1.41 -8.82
C ASP A 59 3.45 2.75 -8.32
N GLY A 60 2.52 2.73 -7.37
CA GLY A 60 1.87 3.91 -6.79
C GLY A 60 0.90 4.63 -7.74
N GLY A 61 0.89 4.30 -9.02
CA GLY A 61 0.10 5.02 -10.02
C GLY A 61 -1.42 4.84 -9.87
N THR A 62 -1.86 3.74 -9.23
CA THR A 62 -3.28 3.46 -9.03
C THR A 62 -3.92 4.38 -7.99
N SER A 63 -3.20 4.69 -6.89
CA SER A 63 -3.68 5.60 -5.83
C SER A 63 -3.31 7.07 -6.06
N ASN A 64 -2.46 7.34 -7.02
CA ASN A 64 -1.85 8.66 -7.24
C ASN A 64 -2.88 9.77 -7.49
N GLN A 65 -3.94 9.51 -8.26
CA GLN A 65 -5.01 10.48 -8.50
C GLN A 65 -5.76 10.83 -7.21
N MET A 66 -6.10 9.84 -6.41
CA MET A 66 -6.78 10.04 -5.13
C MET A 66 -5.92 10.90 -4.19
N TRP A 67 -4.64 10.55 -4.02
CA TRP A 67 -3.72 11.30 -3.16
C TRP A 67 -3.52 12.74 -3.65
N ASN A 68 -3.34 12.94 -4.98
CA ASN A 68 -3.18 14.27 -5.54
C ASN A 68 -4.40 15.17 -5.27
N ASN A 69 -5.60 14.64 -5.46
CA ASN A 69 -6.84 15.38 -5.22
C ASN A 69 -7.01 15.71 -3.74
N LEU A 70 -6.79 14.73 -2.87
CA LEU A 70 -6.91 14.87 -1.42
C LEU A 70 -5.94 15.92 -0.86
N ILE A 71 -4.67 15.88 -1.28
CA ILE A 71 -3.67 16.87 -0.87
C ILE A 71 -4.06 18.25 -1.38
N SER A 72 -4.56 18.38 -2.60
CA SER A 72 -5.08 19.66 -3.13
C SER A 72 -6.20 20.22 -2.27
N GLU A 73 -7.14 19.36 -1.85
CA GLU A 73 -8.25 19.77 -0.98
C GLU A 73 -7.76 20.19 0.41
N CYS A 74 -6.82 19.44 1.01
CA CYS A 74 -6.20 19.81 2.29
C CYS A 74 -5.52 21.16 2.20
N ARG A 75 -4.74 21.42 1.14
CA ARG A 75 -4.10 22.72 0.90
C ARG A 75 -5.11 23.85 0.73
N SER A 76 -6.20 23.61 -0.01
CA SER A 76 -7.30 24.59 -0.18
C SER A 76 -8.02 24.89 1.13
N ALA A 77 -8.05 23.96 2.07
CA ALA A 77 -8.58 24.13 3.42
C ALA A 77 -7.57 24.77 4.41
N GLY A 78 -6.37 25.14 3.96
CA GLY A 78 -5.34 25.80 4.78
C GLY A 78 -4.45 24.82 5.56
N ASP A 79 -4.46 23.53 5.25
CA ASP A 79 -3.54 22.58 5.86
C ASP A 79 -2.20 22.59 5.11
N ASP A 80 -1.22 23.32 5.63
CA ASP A 80 0.12 23.50 5.04
C ASP A 80 1.18 22.56 5.64
N ARG A 81 0.79 21.53 6.40
CA ARG A 81 1.74 20.57 6.99
C ARG A 81 2.65 19.97 5.92
N GLN A 82 3.87 19.65 6.30
CA GLN A 82 4.73 18.79 5.50
C GLN A 82 4.12 17.40 5.46
N ILE A 83 4.17 16.76 4.29
CA ILE A 83 3.62 15.40 4.10
C ILE A 83 4.76 14.47 3.72
N GLU A 84 4.94 13.42 4.49
CA GLU A 84 5.77 12.27 4.14
C GLU A 84 4.87 11.13 3.66
N MET A 85 5.00 10.79 2.37
CA MET A 85 4.31 9.66 1.75
C MET A 85 5.26 8.48 1.65
N LEU A 86 5.00 7.43 2.42
CA LEU A 86 5.73 6.19 2.37
C LEU A 86 4.95 5.16 1.53
N TYR A 87 5.50 4.76 0.41
CA TYR A 87 4.99 3.66 -0.41
C TYR A 87 5.72 2.38 -0.06
N THR A 88 4.97 1.34 0.30
CA THR A 88 5.57 0.06 0.68
C THR A 88 5.11 -1.06 -0.25
N ASP A 89 6.01 -1.96 -0.55
CA ASP A 89 5.73 -3.18 -1.32
C ASP A 89 6.84 -4.21 -1.08
N LEU A 90 6.80 -5.35 -1.75
CA LEU A 90 7.83 -6.37 -1.67
C LEU A 90 9.19 -5.82 -2.15
N PRO A 91 10.32 -6.38 -1.68
CA PRO A 91 11.66 -5.94 -2.10
C PRO A 91 11.89 -6.02 -3.61
N SER A 92 11.16 -6.90 -4.31
CA SER A 92 11.22 -7.10 -5.75
C SER A 92 10.39 -6.09 -6.56
N ASN A 93 9.66 -5.17 -5.89
CA ASN A 93 8.87 -4.16 -6.57
C ASN A 93 9.72 -3.17 -7.38
N ASP A 94 9.19 -2.69 -8.49
CA ASP A 94 9.84 -1.66 -9.33
C ASP A 94 9.66 -0.25 -8.73
N PHE A 95 10.39 0.03 -7.65
CA PHE A 95 10.41 1.36 -7.03
C PHE A 95 10.96 2.45 -7.96
N SER A 96 11.73 2.10 -8.98
CA SER A 96 12.17 3.07 -9.99
C SER A 96 10.99 3.64 -10.76
N SER A 97 10.02 2.82 -11.16
CA SER A 97 8.77 3.31 -11.78
C SER A 97 7.95 4.15 -10.83
N LEU A 98 7.83 3.76 -9.56
CA LEU A 98 7.14 4.52 -8.53
C LEU A 98 7.70 5.96 -8.44
N PHE A 99 9.00 6.12 -8.26
CA PHE A 99 9.60 7.45 -8.16
C PHE A 99 9.45 8.27 -9.44
N ARG A 100 9.55 7.66 -10.64
CA ARG A 100 9.31 8.35 -11.92
C ARG A 100 7.87 8.83 -12.05
N ILE A 101 6.90 8.04 -11.59
CA ILE A 101 5.47 8.42 -11.57
C ILE A 101 5.25 9.61 -10.64
N MET A 102 5.79 9.56 -9.41
CA MET A 102 5.62 10.63 -8.42
C MET A 102 6.26 11.95 -8.84
N GLN A 103 7.30 11.90 -9.66
CA GLN A 103 7.97 13.07 -10.23
C GLN A 103 7.40 13.51 -11.58
N GLY A 104 6.43 12.78 -12.14
CA GLY A 104 5.81 13.08 -13.43
C GLY A 104 6.65 12.75 -14.65
N MET A 105 7.65 11.89 -14.49
CA MET A 105 8.49 11.38 -15.57
C MET A 105 7.88 10.16 -16.27
N GLN A 106 6.85 9.55 -15.68
CA GLN A 106 6.12 8.39 -16.20
C GLN A 106 4.64 8.49 -15.81
N GLY A 107 3.76 7.85 -16.59
CA GLY A 107 2.33 7.85 -16.35
C GLY A 107 1.67 9.22 -16.57
N ASN A 108 0.58 9.50 -15.86
CA ASN A 108 -0.14 10.78 -15.99
C ASN A 108 0.44 11.85 -15.05
N SER A 109 1.28 12.72 -15.60
CA SER A 109 1.96 13.79 -14.85
C SER A 109 0.99 14.80 -14.19
N LYS A 110 -0.29 14.82 -14.58
CA LYS A 110 -1.34 15.63 -13.93
C LYS A 110 -1.51 15.28 -12.45
N PHE A 111 -1.21 14.04 -12.07
CA PHE A 111 -1.36 13.55 -10.70
C PHE A 111 -0.02 13.31 -9.98
N ALA A 112 1.08 13.76 -10.53
CA ALA A 112 2.41 13.55 -9.96
C ALA A 112 2.60 14.34 -8.65
N LEU A 113 2.63 13.64 -7.52
CA LEU A 113 2.59 14.25 -6.18
C LEU A 113 3.72 15.23 -5.93
N GLN A 114 4.97 14.83 -6.16
CA GLN A 114 6.14 15.68 -5.92
C GLN A 114 6.26 16.85 -6.88
N LYS A 115 5.71 16.71 -8.09
CA LYS A 115 5.68 17.78 -9.08
C LYS A 115 4.61 18.83 -8.77
N ASN A 116 3.45 18.37 -8.29
CA ASN A 116 2.25 19.21 -8.15
C ASN A 116 2.15 19.88 -6.79
N HIS A 117 2.77 19.29 -5.75
CA HIS A 117 2.63 19.78 -4.38
C HIS A 117 3.97 20.08 -3.74
N ARG A 118 4.06 21.30 -3.15
CA ARG A 118 5.19 21.65 -2.29
C ARG A 118 5.10 20.91 -0.96
N ASN A 119 6.24 20.67 -0.32
CA ASN A 119 6.32 20.02 0.98
C ASN A 119 5.69 18.61 1.03
N VAL A 120 5.72 17.89 -0.10
CA VAL A 120 5.39 16.48 -0.19
C VAL A 120 6.67 15.69 -0.51
N PHE A 121 7.04 14.79 0.39
CA PHE A 121 8.25 13.98 0.31
C PHE A 121 7.85 12.52 0.13
N VAL A 122 8.37 11.87 -0.91
CA VAL A 122 8.03 10.49 -1.24
C VAL A 122 9.19 9.57 -0.88
N HIS A 123 8.87 8.51 -0.15
CA HIS A 123 9.78 7.47 0.27
C HIS A 123 9.29 6.11 -0.21
N GLY A 124 10.21 5.16 -0.40
CA GLY A 124 9.90 3.77 -0.72
C GLY A 124 10.46 2.83 0.34
N CYS A 125 9.68 1.81 0.72
CA CYS A 125 10.11 0.76 1.63
C CYS A 125 9.88 -0.61 0.98
N GLY A 126 10.98 -1.33 0.70
CA GLY A 126 10.97 -2.68 0.11
C GLY A 126 10.74 -3.77 1.15
N THR A 127 9.62 -3.72 1.88
CA THR A 127 9.29 -4.68 2.92
C THR A 127 7.77 -4.94 2.91
N GLY A 128 7.39 -6.22 2.98
CA GLY A 128 5.98 -6.63 2.98
C GLY A 128 5.23 -6.17 4.25
N PHE A 129 3.98 -5.81 4.10
CA PHE A 129 3.12 -5.23 5.14
C PHE A 129 2.72 -6.18 6.28
N HIS A 130 3.11 -7.47 6.20
CA HIS A 130 2.84 -8.45 7.26
C HIS A 130 3.70 -8.27 8.52
N GLN A 131 4.64 -7.34 8.50
CA GLN A 131 5.52 -7.01 9.62
C GLN A 131 5.58 -5.50 9.85
N GLN A 132 6.16 -5.08 10.95
CA GLN A 132 6.36 -3.68 11.25
C GLN A 132 7.35 -3.03 10.25
N LEU A 133 6.99 -1.87 9.73
CA LEU A 133 7.71 -1.14 8.66
C LEU A 133 8.21 0.22 9.11
N LEU A 134 7.57 0.80 10.11
CA LEU A 134 7.89 2.10 10.66
C LEU A 134 8.22 1.98 12.15
N ALA A 135 8.90 2.99 12.66
CA ALA A 135 9.15 3.10 14.09
C ALA A 135 7.82 3.24 14.86
N ASP A 136 7.85 2.84 16.13
CA ASP A 136 6.70 2.96 17.01
C ASP A 136 6.19 4.41 17.06
N SER A 137 4.88 4.56 17.07
CA SER A 137 4.21 5.86 17.20
C SER A 137 4.72 6.92 16.23
N SER A 138 4.92 6.55 14.97
CA SER A 138 5.46 7.46 13.94
C SER A 138 4.54 7.66 12.74
N LEU A 139 3.51 6.83 12.56
CA LEU A 139 2.57 6.87 11.45
C LEU A 139 1.29 7.61 11.85
N HIS A 140 0.82 8.54 11.02
CA HIS A 140 -0.43 9.26 11.24
C HIS A 140 -1.61 8.62 10.52
N LEU A 141 -1.39 8.16 9.29
CA LEU A 141 -2.41 7.52 8.47
C LEU A 141 -1.82 6.32 7.73
N GLY A 142 -2.40 5.14 7.97
CA GLY A 142 -2.13 3.93 7.20
C GLY A 142 -3.24 3.67 6.18
N PHE A 143 -2.87 3.45 4.93
CA PHE A 143 -3.79 3.13 3.85
C PHE A 143 -3.34 1.86 3.13
N SER A 144 -4.29 1.01 2.79
CA SER A 144 -4.06 -0.10 1.88
C SER A 144 -5.31 -0.37 1.06
N ALA A 145 -5.14 -0.54 -0.23
CA ALA A 145 -6.23 -0.90 -1.11
C ALA A 145 -5.81 -2.02 -2.06
N THR A 146 -6.67 -3.02 -2.21
CA THR A 146 -6.48 -4.17 -3.11
C THR A 146 -5.17 -4.96 -2.92
N ALA A 147 -4.58 -4.94 -1.73
CA ALA A 147 -3.32 -5.61 -1.41
C ALA A 147 -3.41 -6.61 -0.25
N MET A 148 -4.11 -6.30 0.83
CA MET A 148 -4.09 -7.12 2.06
C MET A 148 -4.83 -8.47 1.97
N HIS A 149 -5.21 -8.89 0.76
CA HIS A 149 -5.71 -10.25 0.49
C HIS A 149 -4.59 -11.25 0.17
N TYR A 150 -3.36 -10.81 0.01
CA TYR A 150 -2.21 -11.70 -0.17
C TYR A 150 -1.74 -12.22 1.19
N VAL A 151 -1.55 -13.55 1.28
CA VAL A 151 -0.96 -14.18 2.47
C VAL A 151 0.56 -14.10 2.43
N SER A 152 1.20 -14.06 3.61
CA SER A 152 2.66 -13.97 3.74
C SER A 152 3.39 -15.21 3.23
N SER A 153 2.73 -16.36 3.30
CA SER A 153 3.24 -17.63 2.80
C SER A 153 2.12 -18.51 2.27
N LYS A 154 2.42 -19.28 1.24
CA LYS A 154 1.49 -20.24 0.66
C LYS A 154 1.46 -21.51 1.51
N PRO A 155 0.36 -21.80 2.23
CA PRO A 155 0.34 -22.93 3.16
C PRO A 155 0.30 -24.29 2.46
N MET A 156 -0.24 -24.37 1.25
CA MET A 156 -0.30 -25.58 0.44
C MET A 156 -0.63 -25.27 -1.03
N GLU A 157 -0.42 -26.25 -1.91
CA GLU A 157 -0.91 -26.17 -3.29
C GLU A 157 -2.43 -26.28 -3.34
N ILE A 158 -3.06 -25.55 -4.27
CA ILE A 158 -4.49 -25.63 -4.55
C ILE A 158 -4.65 -26.43 -5.85
N PRO A 159 -5.07 -27.71 -5.81
CA PRO A 159 -5.01 -28.56 -7.00
C PRO A 159 -6.10 -28.27 -8.03
N THR A 160 -7.20 -27.66 -7.65
CA THR A 160 -8.41 -27.56 -8.49
C THR A 160 -8.84 -26.14 -8.85
N HIS A 161 -8.30 -25.11 -8.21
CA HIS A 161 -8.72 -23.73 -8.41
C HIS A 161 -7.54 -22.74 -8.34
N LEU A 162 -7.73 -21.54 -8.90
CA LEU A 162 -6.79 -20.43 -8.79
C LEU A 162 -6.88 -19.70 -7.44
N HIS A 163 -8.06 -19.73 -6.81
CA HIS A 163 -8.33 -19.01 -5.57
C HIS A 163 -8.70 -19.95 -4.43
N ALA A 164 -8.11 -19.74 -3.26
CA ALA A 164 -8.40 -20.53 -2.05
C ALA A 164 -9.89 -20.52 -1.68
N ALA A 165 -10.57 -19.40 -1.87
CA ALA A 165 -12.01 -19.25 -1.59
C ALA A 165 -12.90 -20.21 -2.40
N CYS A 166 -12.45 -20.66 -3.57
CA CYS A 166 -13.20 -21.58 -4.44
C CYS A 166 -12.72 -23.04 -4.33
N SER A 167 -11.72 -23.34 -3.49
CA SER A 167 -11.09 -24.64 -3.37
C SER A 167 -11.87 -25.61 -2.46
N ASP A 168 -11.33 -26.80 -2.25
CA ASP A 168 -11.84 -27.79 -1.31
C ASP A 168 -11.72 -27.34 0.15
N LYS A 169 -12.38 -28.05 1.08
CA LYS A 169 -12.41 -27.69 2.51
C LYS A 169 -11.03 -27.68 3.16
N THR A 170 -10.13 -28.58 2.77
CA THR A 170 -8.78 -28.69 3.35
C THR A 170 -7.95 -27.47 2.95
N SER A 171 -7.94 -27.13 1.66
CA SER A 171 -7.26 -25.94 1.14
C SER A 171 -7.82 -24.66 1.78
N LYS A 172 -9.14 -24.51 1.85
CA LYS A 172 -9.79 -23.37 2.52
C LYS A 172 -9.35 -23.23 3.96
N ALA A 173 -9.35 -24.32 4.73
CA ALA A 173 -8.96 -24.29 6.15
C ALA A 173 -7.49 -23.90 6.33
N ALA A 174 -6.59 -24.40 5.50
CA ALA A 174 -5.18 -24.07 5.54
C ALA A 174 -4.93 -22.56 5.25
N PHE A 175 -5.55 -22.04 4.19
CA PHE A 175 -5.45 -20.62 3.84
C PHE A 175 -6.13 -19.71 4.87
N ALA A 176 -7.27 -20.09 5.42
CA ALA A 176 -7.94 -19.35 6.49
C ALA A 176 -7.07 -19.25 7.75
N LYS A 177 -6.39 -20.33 8.14
CA LYS A 177 -5.46 -20.32 9.27
C LYS A 177 -4.28 -19.36 9.01
N GLN A 178 -3.66 -19.41 7.83
CA GLN A 178 -2.58 -18.51 7.47
C GLN A 178 -3.06 -17.05 7.44
N ALA A 179 -4.21 -16.80 6.84
CA ALA A 179 -4.78 -15.46 6.75
C ALA A 179 -5.10 -14.87 8.15
N ALA A 180 -5.55 -15.69 9.10
CA ALA A 180 -5.79 -15.23 10.48
C ALA A 180 -4.48 -14.79 11.16
N ILE A 181 -3.42 -15.57 11.03
CA ILE A 181 -2.08 -15.22 11.56
C ILE A 181 -1.57 -13.93 10.92
N ASP A 182 -1.67 -13.83 9.60
CA ASP A 182 -1.22 -12.67 8.84
C ASP A 182 -2.00 -11.41 9.24
N TRP A 183 -3.32 -11.53 9.38
CA TRP A 183 -4.17 -10.41 9.74
C TRP A 183 -3.87 -9.89 11.16
N GLU A 184 -3.65 -10.79 12.12
CA GLU A 184 -3.21 -10.42 13.47
C GLU A 184 -1.87 -9.67 13.43
N ASN A 185 -0.88 -10.20 12.72
CA ASN A 185 0.44 -9.56 12.57
C ASN A 185 0.34 -8.18 11.92
N ILE A 186 -0.49 -8.04 10.87
CA ILE A 186 -0.74 -6.76 10.21
C ILE A 186 -1.32 -5.75 11.21
N LEU A 187 -2.36 -6.11 11.94
CA LEU A 187 -3.02 -5.22 12.89
C LEU A 187 -2.10 -4.81 14.05
N LEU A 188 -1.36 -5.76 14.62
CA LEU A 188 -0.40 -5.48 15.70
C LEU A 188 0.73 -4.56 15.23
N SER A 189 1.26 -4.80 14.03
CA SER A 189 2.28 -3.94 13.43
C SER A 189 1.76 -2.52 13.20
N ARG A 190 0.57 -2.37 12.64
CA ARG A 190 -0.06 -1.05 12.44
C ARG A 190 -0.36 -0.36 13.76
N ALA A 191 -0.82 -1.11 14.77
CA ALA A 191 -1.07 -0.55 16.11
C ALA A 191 0.20 -0.01 16.77
N ALA A 192 1.34 -0.68 16.60
CA ALA A 192 2.63 -0.20 17.10
C ALA A 192 3.10 1.07 16.36
N GLU A 193 2.91 1.12 15.04
CA GLU A 193 3.37 2.22 14.19
C GLU A 193 2.55 3.50 14.33
N LEU A 194 1.25 3.39 14.60
CA LEU A 194 0.36 4.54 14.67
C LEU A 194 0.65 5.43 15.88
N VAL A 195 0.67 6.73 15.65
CA VAL A 195 0.67 7.72 16.75
C VAL A 195 -0.66 7.65 17.51
N PRO A 196 -0.73 8.08 18.78
CA PRO A 196 -2.01 8.24 19.46
C PRO A 196 -2.96 9.12 18.64
N GLY A 197 -4.15 8.59 18.31
CA GLY A 197 -5.11 9.26 17.42
C GLY A 197 -4.84 9.09 15.91
N GLY A 198 -3.81 8.37 15.52
CA GLY A 198 -3.58 7.94 14.13
C GLY A 198 -4.69 7.00 13.61
N ARG A 199 -4.83 6.88 12.30
CA ARG A 199 -5.89 6.11 11.63
C ARG A 199 -5.31 5.13 10.60
#